data_306e006ac270a382191a1393b0c76bac
#
_entry.id   306e006ac270a382191a1393b0c76bac
#
_cell.length_a   1.000
_cell.length_b   1.000
_cell.length_c   1.000
_cell.angle_alpha   90.00
_cell.angle_beta   90.00
_cell.angle_gamma   90.00
#
_symmetry.space_group_name_H-M   'P 1'
#
loop_
_entity.id
_entity.type
_entity.pdbx_description
1 polymer ?
#
loop_
_entity_poly.entity_id
_entity_poly.type
_entity_poly.pdbx_seq_one_letter_code
_entity_poly.pdbx_strand_id
1 'polypeptide(L)'
;NFAAGTVTCSSIVVNWTAPGDDGSTGTAAQYDIRYSTATITEANWSSATQATGEPTPKVSGSAETYTLYGLQPNRTYYLAIKTADEVPNWSSISNIVNQTTANEAVAPATIANLAASAATGTSIALSWTAPGDDGSTGTATQYDIRYSTATITAANWSSATQVIGETAPKVAGSSETFTVSGLTSGTVYYFALKTADEVPNWSALSNIATLSTLDVTPPSPILDLSAEPGENTGEILLSWTATGDDGSAGQVAQ
;
A
#
# COMPACT_ATOMS: atom_id res chain seq x y z
N ASN A 1 -35.04 13.60 -15.40
CA ASN A 1 -35.24 12.89 -14.13
C ASN A 1 -34.04 12.02 -13.71
N PHE A 2 -32.84 12.31 -14.25
CA PHE A 2 -31.61 11.68 -13.81
C PHE A 2 -31.32 12.12 -12.36
N ALA A 3 -31.14 11.18 -11.42
CA ALA A 3 -31.02 11.45 -10.00
C ALA A 3 -29.97 10.54 -9.33
N ALA A 4 -29.28 11.06 -8.30
CA ALA A 4 -28.41 10.26 -7.45
C ALA A 4 -29.23 9.46 -6.43
N GLY A 5 -28.77 8.24 -6.17
CA GLY A 5 -29.27 7.33 -5.15
C GLY A 5 -28.26 7.18 -4.00
N THR A 6 -28.00 5.93 -3.59
CA THR A 6 -27.02 5.61 -2.55
C THR A 6 -25.61 5.98 -2.96
N VAL A 7 -24.83 6.49 -2.00
CA VAL A 7 -23.40 6.82 -2.18
C VAL A 7 -22.57 6.08 -1.14
N THR A 8 -21.38 5.60 -1.54
CA THR A 8 -20.35 5.05 -0.67
C THR A 8 -19.07 5.89 -0.78
N CYS A 9 -17.98 5.47 -0.16
CA CYS A 9 -16.65 6.09 -0.33
C CYS A 9 -16.12 5.96 -1.76
N SER A 10 -16.51 4.91 -2.51
CA SER A 10 -15.97 4.58 -3.83
C SER A 10 -17.01 4.39 -4.93
N SER A 11 -18.30 4.64 -4.65
CA SER A 11 -19.37 4.44 -5.63
C SER A 11 -20.53 5.42 -5.48
N ILE A 12 -21.23 5.68 -6.60
CA ILE A 12 -22.48 6.46 -6.65
C ILE A 12 -23.50 5.68 -7.48
N VAL A 13 -24.67 5.44 -6.90
CA VAL A 13 -25.83 4.92 -7.65
C VAL A 13 -26.53 6.09 -8.34
N VAL A 14 -26.93 5.90 -9.59
CA VAL A 14 -27.79 6.83 -10.32
C VAL A 14 -29.02 6.12 -10.83
N ASN A 15 -30.13 6.84 -10.86
CA ASN A 15 -31.43 6.33 -11.27
C ASN A 15 -32.08 7.29 -12.26
N TRP A 16 -32.82 6.74 -13.21
CA TRP A 16 -33.60 7.53 -14.18
C TRP A 16 -34.80 6.72 -14.67
N THR A 17 -35.66 7.35 -15.44
CA THR A 17 -36.70 6.67 -16.19
C THR A 17 -36.22 6.53 -17.64
N ALA A 18 -36.27 5.33 -18.17
CA ALA A 18 -35.90 5.05 -19.56
C ALA A 18 -36.68 5.97 -20.52
N PRO A 19 -36.00 6.74 -21.39
CA PRO A 19 -36.66 7.46 -22.47
C PRO A 19 -37.07 6.47 -23.56
N GLY A 20 -37.84 6.93 -24.50
CA GLY A 20 -38.12 6.16 -25.70
C GLY A 20 -37.05 6.33 -26.76
N ASP A 21 -37.19 5.61 -27.81
CA ASP A 21 -36.44 5.68 -29.03
C ASP A 21 -36.89 6.93 -29.83
N ASP A 22 -38.21 7.05 -30.08
CA ASP A 22 -38.86 8.22 -30.65
C ASP A 22 -39.52 9.06 -29.55
N GLY A 23 -38.72 9.89 -28.84
CA GLY A 23 -39.21 10.71 -27.74
C GLY A 23 -39.57 9.88 -26.51
N SER A 24 -40.84 9.62 -26.26
CA SER A 24 -41.33 8.86 -25.10
C SER A 24 -41.96 7.51 -25.47
N THR A 25 -41.71 7.00 -26.68
CA THR A 25 -42.20 5.71 -27.16
C THR A 25 -41.00 4.82 -27.55
N GLY A 26 -41.21 3.49 -27.62
CA GLY A 26 -40.18 2.54 -28.04
C GLY A 26 -39.11 2.26 -26.95
N THR A 27 -37.94 1.87 -27.39
CA THR A 27 -36.80 1.49 -26.55
C THR A 27 -35.53 2.05 -27.18
N ALA A 28 -34.84 2.93 -26.48
CA ALA A 28 -33.56 3.49 -26.93
C ALA A 28 -32.51 2.38 -27.13
N ALA A 29 -31.51 2.63 -27.99
CA ALA A 29 -30.49 1.65 -28.29
C ALA A 29 -29.34 1.60 -27.25
N GLN A 30 -28.94 2.78 -26.74
CA GLN A 30 -27.79 2.83 -25.82
C GLN A 30 -27.81 4.07 -24.91
N TYR A 31 -27.07 3.97 -23.79
CA TYR A 31 -26.75 5.07 -22.92
C TYR A 31 -25.27 5.46 -23.06
N ASP A 32 -24.95 6.74 -22.81
CA ASP A 32 -23.60 7.26 -22.52
C ASP A 32 -23.68 8.04 -21.21
N ILE A 33 -23.20 7.42 -20.13
CA ILE A 33 -23.13 8.03 -18.81
C ILE A 33 -21.72 8.58 -18.62
N ARG A 34 -21.61 9.85 -18.26
CA ARG A 34 -20.32 10.47 -17.99
C ARG A 34 -20.26 11.12 -16.64
N TYR A 35 -19.05 11.16 -16.11
CA TYR A 35 -18.74 11.77 -14.81
C TYR A 35 -17.47 12.62 -14.87
N SER A 36 -17.38 13.62 -13.99
CA SER A 36 -16.25 14.53 -13.87
C SER A 36 -16.22 15.14 -12.48
N THR A 37 -15.07 15.64 -12.06
CA THR A 37 -14.94 16.48 -10.85
C THR A 37 -15.24 17.96 -11.11
N ALA A 38 -15.51 18.34 -12.36
CA ALA A 38 -16.00 19.65 -12.76
C ALA A 38 -17.39 19.52 -13.37
N THR A 39 -18.19 20.58 -13.32
CA THR A 39 -19.54 20.60 -13.91
C THR A 39 -19.51 20.23 -15.38
N ILE A 40 -20.33 19.25 -15.78
CA ILE A 40 -20.46 18.80 -17.15
C ILE A 40 -21.43 19.75 -17.92
N THR A 41 -21.10 20.03 -19.16
CA THR A 41 -21.90 20.84 -20.09
C THR A 41 -21.83 20.22 -21.48
N GLU A 42 -22.68 20.64 -22.42
CA GLU A 42 -22.54 20.19 -23.81
C GLU A 42 -21.16 20.49 -24.40
N ALA A 43 -20.55 21.63 -24.05
CA ALA A 43 -19.25 22.04 -24.57
C ALA A 43 -18.08 21.17 -24.08
N ASN A 44 -18.16 20.60 -22.87
CA ASN A 44 -17.10 19.78 -22.31
C ASN A 44 -17.47 18.30 -22.14
N TRP A 45 -18.59 17.86 -22.72
CA TRP A 45 -19.08 16.48 -22.67
C TRP A 45 -17.99 15.46 -23.02
N SER A 46 -17.30 15.69 -24.14
CA SER A 46 -16.25 14.79 -24.63
C SER A 46 -15.02 14.68 -23.72
N SER A 47 -14.81 15.67 -22.84
CA SER A 47 -13.70 15.69 -21.87
C SER A 47 -14.06 15.01 -20.54
N ALA A 48 -15.34 14.74 -20.29
CA ALA A 48 -15.79 13.99 -19.13
C ALA A 48 -15.48 12.49 -19.32
N THR A 49 -15.17 11.81 -18.22
CA THR A 49 -14.88 10.38 -18.25
C THR A 49 -16.15 9.59 -18.53
N GLN A 50 -16.12 8.73 -19.55
CA GLN A 50 -17.22 7.81 -19.83
C GLN A 50 -17.23 6.66 -18.82
N ALA A 51 -18.41 6.33 -18.32
CA ALA A 51 -18.63 5.14 -17.52
C ALA A 51 -18.52 3.89 -18.41
N THR A 52 -18.35 2.74 -17.80
CA THR A 52 -18.28 1.45 -18.51
C THR A 52 -19.27 0.46 -17.91
N GLY A 53 -19.90 -0.36 -18.76
CA GLY A 53 -20.87 -1.36 -18.31
C GLY A 53 -22.26 -0.77 -18.02
N GLU A 54 -22.64 0.30 -18.73
CA GLU A 54 -24.00 0.84 -18.68
C GLU A 54 -25.02 -0.24 -19.04
N PRO A 55 -26.22 -0.21 -18.45
CA PRO A 55 -27.26 -1.19 -18.73
C PRO A 55 -27.79 -1.03 -20.15
N THR A 56 -28.25 -2.12 -20.75
CA THR A 56 -29.06 -2.05 -21.97
C THR A 56 -30.36 -1.33 -21.65
N PRO A 57 -30.75 -0.31 -22.48
CA PRO A 57 -31.97 0.44 -22.24
C PRO A 57 -33.23 -0.44 -22.21
N LYS A 58 -34.11 -0.15 -21.26
CA LYS A 58 -35.45 -0.76 -21.18
C LYS A 58 -36.47 0.04 -21.96
N VAL A 59 -37.66 -0.55 -22.10
CA VAL A 59 -38.80 0.12 -22.76
C VAL A 59 -39.12 1.44 -22.04
N SER A 60 -39.50 2.45 -22.78
CA SER A 60 -39.85 3.78 -22.27
C SER A 60 -40.76 3.72 -21.05
N GLY A 61 -40.49 4.56 -20.04
CA GLY A 61 -41.21 4.63 -18.78
C GLY A 61 -40.71 3.66 -17.70
N SER A 62 -39.83 2.72 -18.03
CA SER A 62 -39.23 1.78 -17.04
C SER A 62 -38.23 2.47 -16.13
N ALA A 63 -38.14 2.02 -14.88
CA ALA A 63 -37.09 2.46 -13.97
C ALA A 63 -35.74 1.82 -14.34
N GLU A 64 -34.72 2.65 -14.42
CA GLU A 64 -33.33 2.29 -14.65
C GLU A 64 -32.45 2.67 -13.45
N THR A 65 -31.41 1.89 -13.25
CA THR A 65 -30.39 2.15 -12.22
C THR A 65 -29.02 1.72 -12.73
N TYR A 66 -27.99 2.45 -12.32
CA TYR A 66 -26.60 2.12 -12.61
C TYR A 66 -25.75 2.51 -11.41
N THR A 67 -24.71 1.72 -11.11
CA THR A 67 -23.74 2.02 -10.05
C THR A 67 -22.39 2.32 -10.70
N LEU A 68 -21.93 3.54 -10.52
CA LEU A 68 -20.58 3.96 -10.92
C LEU A 68 -19.62 3.59 -9.78
N TYR A 69 -18.60 2.82 -10.08
CA TYR A 69 -17.56 2.36 -9.15
C TYR A 69 -16.20 3.01 -9.43
N GLY A 70 -15.22 2.81 -8.51
CA GLY A 70 -13.85 3.26 -8.67
C GLY A 70 -13.66 4.76 -8.46
N LEU A 71 -14.56 5.40 -7.72
CA LEU A 71 -14.48 6.81 -7.36
C LEU A 71 -13.56 7.01 -6.16
N GLN A 72 -12.93 8.19 -6.10
CA GLN A 72 -12.14 8.59 -4.94
C GLN A 72 -13.05 9.03 -3.78
N PRO A 73 -12.73 8.67 -2.55
CA PRO A 73 -13.47 9.12 -1.36
C PRO A 73 -13.44 10.64 -1.16
N ASN A 74 -14.43 11.15 -0.43
CA ASN A 74 -14.58 12.55 -0.06
C ASN A 74 -14.42 13.51 -1.25
N ARG A 75 -14.93 13.12 -2.42
CA ARG A 75 -14.80 13.89 -3.67
C ARG A 75 -16.16 14.12 -4.31
N THR A 76 -16.40 15.35 -4.74
CA THR A 76 -17.63 15.70 -5.47
C THR A 76 -17.48 15.34 -6.94
N TYR A 77 -18.45 14.59 -7.45
CA TYR A 77 -18.60 14.22 -8.85
C TYR A 77 -19.87 14.80 -9.43
N TYR A 78 -19.79 15.24 -10.66
CA TYR A 78 -20.89 15.65 -11.51
C TYR A 78 -21.16 14.54 -12.52
N LEU A 79 -22.40 14.14 -12.67
CA LEU A 79 -22.82 13.05 -13.53
C LEU A 79 -23.93 13.50 -14.47
N ALA A 80 -23.92 12.98 -15.68
CA ALA A 80 -24.95 13.23 -16.67
C ALA A 80 -25.04 12.03 -17.64
N ILE A 81 -26.15 11.93 -18.35
CA ILE A 81 -26.44 10.87 -19.30
C ILE A 81 -26.93 11.45 -20.63
N LYS A 82 -26.56 10.81 -21.74
CA LYS A 82 -27.19 10.93 -23.06
C LYS A 82 -27.72 9.57 -23.46
N THR A 83 -28.71 9.60 -24.35
CA THR A 83 -29.34 8.40 -24.87
C THR A 83 -29.33 8.49 -26.44
N ALA A 84 -29.10 7.35 -27.08
CA ALA A 84 -29.19 7.28 -28.53
C ALA A 84 -30.20 6.23 -29.00
N ASP A 85 -30.73 6.45 -30.19
CA ASP A 85 -31.49 5.47 -30.97
C ASP A 85 -30.56 4.50 -31.74
N GLU A 86 -31.12 3.60 -32.56
CA GLU A 86 -30.38 2.59 -33.33
C GLU A 86 -29.58 3.20 -34.51
N VAL A 87 -29.87 4.43 -34.91
CA VAL A 87 -29.20 5.17 -35.99
C VAL A 87 -28.32 6.28 -35.45
N PRO A 88 -27.61 6.09 -34.39
CA PRO A 88 -27.02 6.90 -33.32
C PRO A 88 -27.36 8.42 -33.39
N ASN A 89 -28.64 8.77 -33.32
CA ASN A 89 -29.04 10.14 -33.01
C ASN A 89 -29.03 10.32 -31.50
N TRP A 90 -28.15 11.17 -31.02
CA TRP A 90 -27.95 11.40 -29.58
C TRP A 90 -28.87 12.50 -29.04
N SER A 91 -29.43 12.26 -27.89
CA SER A 91 -30.16 13.29 -27.16
C SER A 91 -29.21 14.42 -26.71
N SER A 92 -29.76 15.56 -26.32
CA SER A 92 -29.04 16.53 -25.52
C SER A 92 -28.70 15.93 -24.17
N ILE A 93 -27.76 16.57 -23.43
CA ILE A 93 -27.37 16.17 -22.09
C ILE A 93 -28.57 16.23 -21.14
N SER A 94 -28.66 15.28 -20.20
CA SER A 94 -29.65 15.29 -19.14
C SER A 94 -29.46 16.47 -18.18
N ASN A 95 -30.32 16.60 -17.17
CA ASN A 95 -29.99 17.38 -15.99
C ASN A 95 -28.71 16.83 -15.35
N ILE A 96 -27.90 17.72 -14.76
CA ILE A 96 -26.67 17.38 -14.07
C ILE A 96 -27.01 17.00 -12.64
N VAL A 97 -26.51 15.84 -12.22
CA VAL A 97 -26.51 15.42 -10.81
C VAL A 97 -25.11 15.63 -10.25
N ASN A 98 -25.03 16.17 -9.04
CA ASN A 98 -23.78 16.16 -8.29
C ASN A 98 -23.93 15.40 -6.98
N GLN A 99 -22.88 14.70 -6.60
CA GLN A 99 -22.83 13.94 -5.35
C GLN A 99 -21.40 13.86 -4.85
N THR A 100 -21.23 13.98 -3.53
CA THR A 100 -19.94 13.78 -2.89
C THR A 100 -19.88 12.35 -2.35
N THR A 101 -18.85 11.60 -2.71
CA THR A 101 -18.58 10.28 -2.13
C THR A 101 -18.35 10.39 -0.63
N ALA A 102 -18.72 9.36 0.10
CA ALA A 102 -18.52 9.33 1.55
C ALA A 102 -17.02 9.40 1.90
N ASN A 103 -16.73 9.81 3.12
CA ASN A 103 -15.36 9.74 3.63
C ASN A 103 -14.98 8.27 3.85
N GLU A 104 -13.76 7.90 3.45
CA GLU A 104 -13.17 6.62 3.83
C GLU A 104 -12.68 6.72 5.28
N ALA A 105 -13.10 5.77 6.11
CA ALA A 105 -12.78 5.77 7.54
C ALA A 105 -12.24 4.42 8.04
N VAL A 106 -12.21 3.40 7.19
CA VAL A 106 -11.79 2.04 7.57
C VAL A 106 -10.36 1.82 7.11
N ALA A 107 -9.41 2.03 8.01
CA ALA A 107 -8.00 1.78 7.74
C ALA A 107 -7.70 0.29 7.48
N PRO A 108 -6.59 -0.03 6.79
CA PRO A 108 -6.06 -1.39 6.67
C PRO A 108 -5.94 -2.11 8.00
N ALA A 109 -6.18 -3.43 8.01
CA ALA A 109 -5.99 -4.25 9.21
C ALA A 109 -4.54 -4.20 9.69
N THR A 110 -4.35 -4.26 11.00
CA THR A 110 -3.01 -4.35 11.61
C THR A 110 -2.35 -5.66 11.24
N ILE A 111 -1.13 -5.62 10.71
CA ILE A 111 -0.32 -6.81 10.46
C ILE A 111 0.14 -7.38 11.80
N ALA A 112 -0.23 -8.64 12.07
CA ALA A 112 0.07 -9.33 13.31
C ALA A 112 1.06 -10.50 13.14
N ASN A 113 1.55 -10.72 11.92
CA ASN A 113 2.42 -11.84 11.56
C ASN A 113 3.71 -11.40 10.85
N LEU A 114 4.17 -10.17 11.08
CA LEU A 114 5.49 -9.75 10.61
C LEU A 114 6.56 -10.66 11.20
N ALA A 115 7.38 -11.24 10.34
CA ALA A 115 8.47 -12.13 10.71
C ALA A 115 9.78 -11.67 10.06
N ALA A 116 10.90 -11.87 10.75
CA ALA A 116 12.25 -11.65 10.24
C ALA A 116 12.99 -12.97 10.09
N SER A 117 13.72 -13.15 8.99
CA SER A 117 14.42 -14.39 8.64
C SER A 117 15.63 -14.11 7.74
N ALA A 118 16.36 -15.17 7.38
CA ALA A 118 17.44 -15.13 6.39
C ALA A 118 18.43 -13.96 6.57
N ALA A 119 18.98 -13.81 7.79
CA ALA A 119 19.99 -12.81 8.09
C ALA A 119 21.30 -13.09 7.36
N THR A 120 21.93 -12.05 6.83
CA THR A 120 23.33 -12.01 6.39
C THR A 120 24.11 -11.05 7.29
N GLY A 121 25.37 -10.75 6.97
CA GLY A 121 26.13 -9.72 7.69
C GLY A 121 25.54 -8.30 7.53
N THR A 122 24.77 -8.04 6.47
CA THR A 122 24.30 -6.68 6.14
C THR A 122 22.83 -6.61 5.73
N SER A 123 22.07 -7.70 5.82
CA SER A 123 20.65 -7.73 5.43
C SER A 123 19.82 -8.70 6.24
N ILE A 124 18.52 -8.44 6.31
CA ILE A 124 17.50 -9.29 6.94
C ILE A 124 16.27 -9.30 6.05
N ALA A 125 15.72 -10.49 5.77
CA ALA A 125 14.47 -10.64 5.05
C ALA A 125 13.27 -10.56 6.00
N LEU A 126 12.26 -9.82 5.61
CA LEU A 126 10.97 -9.70 6.29
C LEU A 126 9.89 -10.44 5.49
N SER A 127 8.90 -10.97 6.17
CA SER A 127 7.71 -11.56 5.55
C SER A 127 6.47 -11.28 6.38
N TRP A 128 5.32 -11.11 5.70
CA TRP A 128 4.01 -10.90 6.33
C TRP A 128 2.88 -11.28 5.38
N THR A 129 1.65 -11.20 5.86
CA THR A 129 0.46 -11.30 4.99
C THR A 129 -0.07 -9.90 4.69
N ALA A 130 -0.33 -9.61 3.42
CA ALA A 130 -0.92 -8.36 2.99
C ALA A 130 -2.28 -8.13 3.69
N PRO A 131 -2.50 -6.99 4.34
CA PRO A 131 -3.82 -6.61 4.81
C PRO A 131 -4.68 -6.13 3.63
N GLY A 132 -5.96 -5.87 3.88
CA GLY A 132 -6.79 -5.21 2.88
C GLY A 132 -6.59 -3.70 2.88
N ASP A 133 -7.38 -3.07 2.09
CA ASP A 133 -7.60 -1.65 2.01
C ASP A 133 -8.57 -1.22 3.13
N ASP A 134 -9.74 -1.87 3.15
CA ASP A 134 -10.76 -1.81 4.19
C ASP A 134 -10.60 -3.00 5.15
N GLY A 135 -9.81 -2.84 6.20
CA GLY A 135 -9.53 -3.94 7.11
C GLY A 135 -8.79 -5.08 6.38
N SER A 136 -9.47 -6.21 6.18
CA SER A 136 -8.90 -7.41 5.55
C SER A 136 -9.44 -7.65 4.13
N THR A 137 -10.03 -6.65 3.48
CA THR A 137 -10.57 -6.72 2.11
C THR A 137 -9.89 -5.71 1.21
N GLY A 138 -9.89 -5.94 -0.11
CA GLY A 138 -9.28 -5.02 -1.07
C GLY A 138 -7.76 -5.11 -1.17
N THR A 139 -7.12 -4.01 -1.53
CA THR A 139 -5.66 -3.89 -1.72
C THR A 139 -5.20 -2.54 -1.21
N ALA A 140 -4.42 -2.52 -0.16
CA ALA A 140 -3.85 -1.31 0.42
C ALA A 140 -2.96 -0.56 -0.59
N THR A 141 -2.67 0.70 -0.33
CA THR A 141 -1.92 1.56 -1.26
C THR A 141 -0.43 1.55 -1.00
N GLN A 142 0.01 1.52 0.27
CA GLN A 142 1.43 1.59 0.60
C GLN A 142 1.77 0.97 1.95
N TYR A 143 3.05 0.60 2.09
CA TYR A 143 3.68 0.25 3.36
C TYR A 143 4.59 1.39 3.84
N ASP A 144 4.78 1.51 5.16
CA ASP A 144 5.88 2.22 5.83
C ASP A 144 6.58 1.19 6.71
N ILE A 145 7.74 0.70 6.28
CA ILE A 145 8.56 -0.27 7.00
C ILE A 145 9.67 0.49 7.72
N ARG A 146 9.86 0.21 9.00
CA ARG A 146 10.91 0.84 9.79
C ARG A 146 11.72 -0.16 10.61
N TYR A 147 12.97 0.20 10.87
CA TYR A 147 13.87 -0.56 11.72
C TYR A 147 14.62 0.32 12.71
N SER A 148 15.09 -0.30 13.79
CA SER A 148 15.87 0.35 14.84
C SER A 148 16.70 -0.69 15.59
N THR A 149 17.76 -0.27 16.27
CA THR A 149 18.49 -1.09 17.27
C THR A 149 17.85 -1.06 18.65
N ALA A 150 16.80 -0.28 18.83
CA ALA A 150 15.95 -0.28 20.02
C ALA A 150 14.53 -0.73 19.67
N THR A 151 13.81 -1.32 20.64
CA THR A 151 12.41 -1.75 20.43
C THR A 151 11.55 -0.61 19.92
N ILE A 152 10.84 -0.85 18.80
CA ILE A 152 9.93 0.12 18.22
C ILE A 152 8.58 0.06 18.94
N THR A 153 8.01 1.23 19.20
CA THR A 153 6.69 1.43 19.81
C THR A 153 5.95 2.53 19.05
N ALA A 154 4.65 2.67 19.27
CA ALA A 154 3.90 3.78 18.68
C ALA A 154 4.46 5.15 19.08
N ALA A 155 5.04 5.28 20.28
CA ALA A 155 5.59 6.54 20.79
C ALA A 155 6.92 6.95 20.13
N ASN A 156 7.77 5.97 19.74
CA ASN A 156 9.05 6.24 19.10
C ASN A 156 9.09 5.88 17.60
N TRP A 157 7.95 5.57 17.00
CA TRP A 157 7.82 5.21 15.58
C TRP A 157 8.54 6.19 14.65
N SER A 158 8.33 7.49 14.86
CA SER A 158 8.93 8.54 14.01
C SER A 158 10.46 8.62 14.12
N SER A 159 11.05 8.08 15.19
CA SER A 159 12.51 8.06 15.40
C SER A 159 13.18 6.83 14.80
N ALA A 160 12.41 5.80 14.43
CA ALA A 160 12.92 4.62 13.74
C ALA A 160 13.29 4.96 12.30
N THR A 161 14.34 4.31 11.78
CA THR A 161 14.79 4.52 10.39
C THR A 161 13.76 3.95 9.41
N GLN A 162 13.26 4.79 8.52
CA GLN A 162 12.36 4.35 7.44
C GLN A 162 13.16 3.65 6.35
N VAL A 163 12.63 2.55 5.85
CA VAL A 163 13.13 1.85 4.67
C VAL A 163 12.70 2.63 3.41
N ILE A 164 13.43 2.50 2.35
CA ILE A 164 13.13 3.12 1.05
C ILE A 164 13.03 2.02 0.00
N GLY A 165 12.04 2.14 -0.90
CA GLY A 165 11.87 1.24 -2.03
C GLY A 165 10.96 0.04 -1.73
N GLU A 166 10.03 0.20 -0.77
CA GLU A 166 8.99 -0.79 -0.52
C GLU A 166 8.18 -1.05 -1.80
N THR A 167 7.81 -2.31 -2.01
CA THR A 167 6.92 -2.70 -3.10
C THR A 167 5.48 -2.30 -2.79
N ALA A 168 4.70 -2.04 -3.85
CA ALA A 168 3.26 -1.83 -3.69
C ALA A 168 2.59 -3.05 -3.05
N PRO A 169 1.64 -2.86 -2.12
CA PRO A 169 0.90 -3.95 -1.50
C PRO A 169 0.16 -4.82 -2.51
N LYS A 170 0.13 -6.13 -2.24
CA LYS A 170 -0.70 -7.09 -2.96
C LYS A 170 -2.11 -7.15 -2.39
N VAL A 171 -3.00 -7.85 -3.09
CA VAL A 171 -4.36 -8.10 -2.61
C VAL A 171 -4.35 -8.78 -1.23
N ALA A 172 -5.30 -8.45 -0.39
CA ALA A 172 -5.46 -9.00 0.96
C ALA A 172 -5.30 -10.53 1.00
N GLY A 173 -4.57 -11.02 2.01
CA GLY A 173 -4.28 -12.44 2.19
C GLY A 173 -3.07 -12.95 1.41
N SER A 174 -2.48 -12.17 0.51
CA SER A 174 -1.27 -12.54 -0.24
C SER A 174 -0.04 -12.53 0.66
N SER A 175 0.93 -13.41 0.36
CA SER A 175 2.24 -13.40 1.02
C SER A 175 3.10 -12.26 0.46
N GLU A 176 3.70 -11.50 1.36
CA GLU A 176 4.62 -10.38 1.08
C GLU A 176 6.00 -10.68 1.65
N THR A 177 7.02 -10.18 0.98
CA THR A 177 8.41 -10.26 1.43
C THR A 177 9.15 -8.97 1.06
N PHE A 178 10.09 -8.57 1.92
CA PHE A 178 10.98 -7.46 1.66
C PHE A 178 12.33 -7.70 2.32
N THR A 179 13.44 -7.33 1.69
CA THR A 179 14.79 -7.45 2.27
C THR A 179 15.31 -6.07 2.65
N VAL A 180 15.51 -5.86 3.94
CA VAL A 180 16.19 -4.67 4.48
C VAL A 180 17.68 -4.88 4.36
N SER A 181 18.39 -4.00 3.68
CA SER A 181 19.81 -4.06 3.40
C SER A 181 20.55 -2.84 3.98
N GLY A 182 21.90 -2.90 4.02
CA GLY A 182 22.71 -1.82 4.56
C GLY A 182 22.79 -1.81 6.08
N LEU A 183 22.49 -2.95 6.71
CA LEU A 183 22.55 -3.13 8.16
C LEU A 183 23.98 -3.37 8.62
N THR A 184 24.26 -3.08 9.88
CA THR A 184 25.56 -3.34 10.54
C THR A 184 25.66 -4.80 10.95
N SER A 185 26.82 -5.41 10.74
CA SER A 185 27.15 -6.78 11.16
C SER A 185 27.01 -6.97 12.68
N GLY A 186 26.66 -8.17 13.14
CA GLY A 186 26.60 -8.54 14.54
C GLY A 186 25.56 -7.77 15.37
N THR A 187 24.60 -7.10 14.72
CA THR A 187 23.70 -6.14 15.37
C THR A 187 22.27 -6.65 15.45
N VAL A 188 21.63 -6.52 16.61
CA VAL A 188 20.20 -6.81 16.79
C VAL A 188 19.35 -5.69 16.24
N TYR A 189 18.38 -6.03 15.39
CA TYR A 189 17.42 -5.10 14.82
C TYR A 189 15.99 -5.47 15.18
N TYR A 190 15.18 -4.44 15.37
CA TYR A 190 13.74 -4.49 15.57
C TYR A 190 13.07 -3.90 14.34
N PHE A 191 12.08 -4.59 13.79
CA PHE A 191 11.33 -4.19 12.61
C PHE A 191 9.86 -4.08 12.94
N ALA A 192 9.23 -3.08 12.36
CA ALA A 192 7.78 -2.91 12.40
C ALA A 192 7.32 -2.23 11.11
N LEU A 193 6.02 -2.35 10.81
CA LEU A 193 5.44 -1.66 9.67
C LEU A 193 4.02 -1.18 9.94
N LYS A 194 3.59 -0.23 9.13
CA LYS A 194 2.21 0.24 9.00
C LYS A 194 1.80 0.17 7.55
N THR A 195 0.51 0.11 7.32
CA THR A 195 -0.10 0.08 5.99
C THR A 195 -1.09 1.22 5.86
N ALA A 196 -1.17 1.86 4.70
CA ALA A 196 -2.18 2.88 4.42
C ALA A 196 -3.03 2.51 3.21
N ASP A 197 -4.27 3.02 3.20
CA ASP A 197 -5.18 3.05 2.07
C ASP A 197 -4.91 4.24 1.12
N GLU A 198 -5.79 4.47 0.14
CA GLU A 198 -5.67 5.58 -0.83
C GLU A 198 -6.00 6.96 -0.25
N VAL A 199 -6.61 7.02 0.93
CA VAL A 199 -6.99 8.27 1.64
C VAL A 199 -6.19 8.42 2.93
N PRO A 200 -4.93 8.23 2.94
CA PRO A 200 -3.96 7.81 3.95
C PRO A 200 -4.51 7.59 5.37
N ASN A 201 -5.50 6.66 5.54
CA ASN A 201 -5.79 6.10 6.84
C ASN A 201 -4.74 5.03 7.15
N TRP A 202 -3.98 5.22 8.19
CA TRP A 202 -2.91 4.31 8.56
C TRP A 202 -3.40 3.24 9.55
N SER A 203 -2.98 2.00 9.33
CA SER A 203 -3.18 0.92 10.30
C SER A 203 -2.49 1.23 11.63
N ALA A 204 -2.86 0.52 12.68
CA ALA A 204 -2.03 0.47 13.89
C ALA A 204 -0.66 -0.17 13.57
N LEU A 205 0.31 0.02 14.48
CA LEU A 205 1.64 -0.58 14.37
C LEU A 205 1.55 -2.11 14.37
N SER A 206 2.29 -2.78 13.48
CA SER A 206 2.39 -4.25 13.46
C SER A 206 2.94 -4.83 14.75
N ASN A 207 2.97 -6.16 14.89
CA ASN A 207 3.86 -6.81 15.83
C ASN A 207 5.32 -6.46 15.51
N ILE A 208 6.21 -6.59 16.50
CA ILE A 208 7.64 -6.34 16.31
C ILE A 208 8.33 -7.65 15.95
N ALA A 209 9.01 -7.65 14.79
CA ALA A 209 9.92 -8.74 14.41
C ALA A 209 11.34 -8.36 14.83
N THR A 210 12.10 -9.33 15.33
CA THR A 210 13.46 -9.10 15.85
C THR A 210 14.39 -10.17 15.30
N LEU A 211 15.56 -9.74 14.80
CA LEU A 211 16.62 -10.65 14.39
C LEU A 211 17.97 -9.92 14.42
N SER A 212 19.05 -10.66 14.65
CA SER A 212 20.43 -10.15 14.52
C SER A 212 20.97 -10.43 13.13
N THR A 213 21.72 -9.50 12.57
CA THR A 213 22.61 -9.78 11.43
C THR A 213 23.70 -10.76 11.86
N LEU A 214 24.24 -11.50 10.90
CA LEU A 214 25.38 -12.35 11.18
C LEU A 214 26.60 -11.49 11.49
N ASP A 215 27.40 -11.93 12.45
CA ASP A 215 28.73 -11.38 12.60
C ASP A 215 29.63 -11.92 11.48
N VAL A 216 30.27 -11.02 10.77
CA VAL A 216 31.20 -11.31 9.68
C VAL A 216 32.53 -10.54 9.82
N THR A 217 32.74 -9.92 10.98
CA THR A 217 33.94 -9.12 11.27
C THR A 217 35.00 -10.02 11.87
N PRO A 218 36.12 -10.32 11.17
CA PRO A 218 37.14 -11.17 11.71
C PRO A 218 37.97 -10.44 12.78
N PRO A 219 38.62 -11.17 13.71
CA PRO A 219 39.62 -10.60 14.62
C PRO A 219 40.74 -9.85 13.85
N SER A 220 41.32 -8.84 14.48
CA SER A 220 42.53 -8.19 13.95
C SER A 220 43.70 -9.16 13.94
N PRO A 221 44.63 -9.06 12.96
CA PRO A 221 45.86 -9.85 13.00
C PRO A 221 46.75 -9.45 14.19
N ILE A 222 47.44 -10.42 14.80
CA ILE A 222 48.48 -10.17 15.79
C ILE A 222 49.70 -9.64 15.02
N LEU A 223 50.12 -8.41 15.28
CA LEU A 223 51.23 -7.74 14.62
C LEU A 223 52.44 -7.52 15.56
N ASP A 224 52.32 -7.82 16.85
CA ASP A 224 53.28 -7.57 17.88
C ASP A 224 53.80 -8.86 18.56
N LEU A 225 53.65 -10.02 17.87
CA LEU A 225 54.23 -11.27 18.39
C LEU A 225 55.71 -11.16 18.58
N SER A 226 56.19 -11.33 19.80
CA SER A 226 57.58 -11.36 20.13
C SER A 226 57.95 -12.68 20.80
N ALA A 227 59.21 -13.06 20.67
CA ALA A 227 59.76 -14.28 21.24
C ALA A 227 61.05 -13.96 21.98
N GLU A 228 61.16 -14.37 23.27
CA GLU A 228 62.33 -14.23 24.08
C GLU A 228 62.73 -15.59 24.70
N PRO A 229 64.02 -15.77 25.06
CA PRO A 229 64.42 -16.96 25.80
C PRO A 229 63.66 -17.07 27.13
N GLY A 230 63.12 -18.26 27.46
CA GLY A 230 62.52 -18.55 28.74
C GLY A 230 63.56 -18.76 29.85
N GLU A 231 63.10 -18.92 31.07
CA GLU A 231 63.98 -19.08 32.25
C GLU A 231 64.70 -20.43 32.26
N ASN A 232 64.19 -21.44 31.55
CA ASN A 232 64.76 -22.77 31.51
C ASN A 232 65.38 -23.08 30.12
N THR A 233 66.38 -23.99 30.10
CA THR A 233 66.97 -24.46 28.84
C THR A 233 65.92 -25.12 27.95
N GLY A 234 65.74 -24.61 26.72
CA GLY A 234 64.81 -25.11 25.76
C GLY A 234 63.42 -24.42 25.78
N GLU A 235 63.24 -23.40 26.60
CA GLU A 235 62.02 -22.58 26.67
C GLU A 235 62.12 -21.34 25.80
N ILE A 236 61.04 -20.97 25.18
CA ILE A 236 60.80 -19.67 24.47
C ILE A 236 59.50 -19.08 25.05
N LEU A 237 59.59 -17.85 25.53
CA LEU A 237 58.46 -17.06 25.95
C LEU A 237 57.93 -16.26 24.76
N LEU A 238 56.67 -16.48 24.45
CA LEU A 238 55.94 -15.70 23.44
C LEU A 238 55.06 -14.67 24.15
N SER A 239 55.08 -13.45 23.64
CA SER A 239 54.19 -12.40 24.11
C SER A 239 53.57 -11.66 22.92
N TRP A 240 52.33 -11.27 23.07
CA TRP A 240 51.58 -10.47 22.11
C TRP A 240 50.45 -9.74 22.79
N THR A 241 49.90 -8.71 22.15
CA THR A 241 48.66 -8.07 22.60
C THR A 241 47.48 -8.85 22.10
N ALA A 242 46.56 -9.24 22.98
CA ALA A 242 45.33 -9.94 22.56
C ALA A 242 44.50 -9.05 21.65
N THR A 243 44.06 -9.59 20.53
CA THR A 243 43.15 -8.95 19.60
C THR A 243 41.70 -9.12 20.08
N GLY A 244 40.82 -8.24 19.63
CA GLY A 244 39.38 -8.39 19.85
C GLY A 244 38.74 -9.43 18.94
N ASP A 245 37.51 -9.78 19.23
CA ASP A 245 36.66 -10.66 18.44
C ASP A 245 36.26 -9.96 17.10
N ASP A 246 35.88 -8.68 17.21
CA ASP A 246 35.55 -7.79 16.09
C ASP A 246 36.70 -6.78 15.86
N GLY A 247 37.68 -7.16 15.09
CA GLY A 247 38.87 -6.34 14.92
C GLY A 247 39.66 -6.20 16.24
N SER A 248 39.67 -4.99 16.83
CA SER A 248 40.36 -4.71 18.12
C SER A 248 39.38 -4.66 19.30
N ALA A 249 38.09 -4.97 19.12
CA ALA A 249 37.07 -4.94 20.17
C ALA A 249 36.61 -6.35 20.57
N GLY A 250 36.03 -6.49 21.78
CA GLY A 250 35.49 -7.75 22.27
C GLY A 250 36.55 -8.73 22.77
N GLN A 251 36.17 -10.00 23.00
CA GLN A 251 37.03 -11.10 23.42
C GLN A 251 36.87 -12.28 22.44
N VAL A 252 38.00 -12.80 21.97
CA VAL A 252 37.99 -14.00 21.12
C VAL A 252 37.51 -15.19 21.98
N ALA A 253 36.54 -15.97 21.47
CA ALA A 253 36.10 -17.20 22.10
C ALA A 253 37.25 -18.22 22.14
N GLN A 254 37.38 -18.93 23.26
CA GLN A 254 38.39 -19.98 23.45
C GLN A 254 37.94 -21.28 22.76
#